data_de380ec8e9d15dcf3806790b52b631c9
#
_entry.id   de380ec8e9d15dcf3806790b52b631c9
#
_cell.length_a   1.000
_cell.length_b   1.000
_cell.length_c   1.000
_cell.angle_alpha   90.00
_cell.angle_beta   90.00
_cell.angle_gamma   90.00
#
_symmetry.space_group_name_H-M   'P 1'
#
loop_
_entity.id
_entity.type
_entity.pdbx_description
1 polymer ?
#
loop_
_entity_poly.entity_id
_entity_poly.type
_entity_poly.pdbx_seq_one_letter_code
_entity_poly.pdbx_strand_id
1 'polypeptide(L)'
;MNTPKIIFFDIDDTLYRKYTDTLRPSVSKAMEALKARGILTAIATGRPPVAIPSKVKTLIRDSGIDMLVTINGQYTTFHGEVLQAYPMIEAEVERMCTFFDSQYIDYAFVNNGEIVASAAGERVKEALSHILPAFEVDKEYFRKQSVYQMLVFADKAQEQEIIGKIQSEGFKSVRWHESALDMLRREGSKARGIAHAVEKLGIGMEDVMAFGDGFNDLEMLSSVGFGVAMGNGEEVAKAAAKFIAPSVDEDGVYRALVELGIID
;
A
#
# COMPACT_ATOMS: atom_id res chain seq x y z
N MET A 1 16.05 14.37 17.08
CA MET A 1 15.88 13.39 15.98
C MET A 1 16.95 13.67 14.94
N ASN A 2 17.57 12.64 14.36
CA ASN A 2 18.48 12.84 13.21
C ASN A 2 17.64 13.16 11.97
N THR A 3 18.19 13.93 11.03
CA THR A 3 17.55 14.17 9.75
C THR A 3 17.43 12.85 8.99
N PRO A 4 16.23 12.42 8.57
CA PRO A 4 16.06 11.18 7.83
C PRO A 4 16.72 11.27 6.44
N LYS A 5 17.23 10.15 5.93
CA LYS A 5 17.75 10.05 4.56
C LYS A 5 16.66 9.81 3.54
N ILE A 6 15.58 9.14 3.97
CA ILE A 6 14.41 8.84 3.14
C ILE A 6 13.14 8.90 3.97
N ILE A 7 12.05 9.42 3.38
CA ILE A 7 10.73 9.47 4.00
C ILE A 7 9.72 8.74 3.14
N PHE A 8 9.03 7.76 3.74
CA PHE A 8 7.94 7.02 3.11
C PHE A 8 6.59 7.61 3.51
N PHE A 9 5.70 7.69 2.56
CA PHE A 9 4.33 8.16 2.76
C PHE A 9 3.33 7.11 2.28
N ASP A 10 2.36 6.76 3.11
CA ASP A 10 1.17 6.11 2.60
C ASP A 10 0.35 7.09 1.74
N ILE A 11 -0.57 6.54 0.93
CA ILE A 11 -1.42 7.34 0.04
C ILE A 11 -2.74 7.70 0.71
N ASP A 12 -3.57 6.69 0.96
CA ASP A 12 -4.95 6.86 1.35
C ASP A 12 -5.06 7.39 2.77
N ASP A 13 -5.76 8.50 2.93
CA ASP A 13 -5.94 9.18 4.23
C ASP A 13 -4.63 9.65 4.92
N THR A 14 -3.50 9.60 4.18
CA THR A 14 -2.19 10.15 4.57
C THR A 14 -1.79 11.32 3.66
N LEU A 15 -1.50 11.07 2.37
CA LEU A 15 -1.25 12.13 1.38
C LEU A 15 -2.53 12.61 0.70
N TYR A 16 -3.49 11.72 0.54
CA TYR A 16 -4.66 11.85 -0.31
C TYR A 16 -5.93 11.40 0.42
N ARG A 17 -6.95 12.27 0.42
CA ARG A 17 -8.26 11.94 1.01
C ARG A 17 -9.13 11.22 -0.02
N LYS A 18 -9.21 9.89 0.09
CA LYS A 18 -9.81 9.04 -0.94
C LYS A 18 -11.30 9.31 -1.19
N TYR A 19 -12.08 9.57 -0.13
CA TYR A 19 -13.53 9.75 -0.26
C TYR A 19 -13.95 11.09 -0.88
N THR A 20 -13.07 12.10 -0.85
CA THR A 20 -13.31 13.41 -1.44
C THR A 20 -12.42 13.68 -2.66
N ASP A 21 -11.63 12.69 -3.08
CA ASP A 21 -10.65 12.83 -4.16
C ASP A 21 -9.77 14.08 -3.98
N THR A 22 -9.27 14.31 -2.75
CA THR A 22 -8.54 15.53 -2.42
C THR A 22 -7.06 15.24 -2.19
N LEU A 23 -6.20 15.89 -2.97
CA LEU A 23 -4.76 16.03 -2.73
C LEU A 23 -4.49 17.51 -2.44
N ARG A 24 -4.06 17.83 -1.22
CA ARG A 24 -3.85 19.22 -0.79
C ARG A 24 -2.57 19.79 -1.40
N PRO A 25 -2.54 21.08 -1.79
CA PRO A 25 -1.34 21.72 -2.37
C PRO A 25 -0.11 21.73 -1.45
N SER A 26 -0.32 21.64 -0.14
CA SER A 26 0.76 21.52 0.86
C SER A 26 1.60 20.27 0.69
N VAL A 27 1.04 19.19 0.14
CA VAL A 27 1.77 17.94 -0.13
C VAL A 27 2.87 18.18 -1.18
N SER A 28 2.55 18.82 -2.30
CA SER A 28 3.56 19.15 -3.31
C SER A 28 4.67 20.05 -2.74
N LYS A 29 4.30 21.05 -1.93
CA LYS A 29 5.27 21.91 -1.23
C LYS A 29 6.18 21.14 -0.30
N ALA A 30 5.63 20.15 0.43
CA ALA A 30 6.42 19.26 1.28
C ALA A 30 7.45 18.47 0.46
N MET A 31 7.03 17.86 -0.65
CA MET A 31 7.94 17.10 -1.53
C MET A 31 9.07 17.97 -2.10
N GLU A 32 8.74 19.18 -2.56
CA GLU A 32 9.73 20.16 -3.06
C GLU A 32 10.75 20.55 -1.98
N ALA A 33 10.28 20.83 -0.76
CA ALA A 33 11.13 21.20 0.37
C ALA A 33 12.06 20.04 0.79
N LEU A 34 11.55 18.81 0.83
CA LEU A 34 12.35 17.61 1.13
C LEU A 34 13.45 17.39 0.08
N LYS A 35 13.09 17.51 -1.20
CA LYS A 35 14.04 17.39 -2.32
C LYS A 35 15.14 18.47 -2.25
N ALA A 36 14.77 19.70 -1.90
CA ALA A 36 15.75 20.80 -1.73
C ALA A 36 16.76 20.52 -0.61
N ARG A 37 16.41 19.69 0.37
CA ARG A 37 17.28 19.24 1.46
C ARG A 37 18.01 17.93 1.17
N GLY A 38 17.86 17.35 -0.03
CA GLY A 38 18.48 16.09 -0.42
C GLY A 38 17.91 14.87 0.29
N ILE A 39 16.69 14.97 0.82
CA ILE A 39 15.97 13.87 1.46
C ILE A 39 15.20 13.11 0.37
N LEU A 40 15.45 11.81 0.25
CA LEU A 40 14.71 10.96 -0.69
C LEU A 40 13.24 10.86 -0.27
N THR A 41 12.35 10.87 -1.25
CA THR A 41 10.91 10.74 -1.05
C THR A 41 10.39 9.43 -1.61
N ALA A 42 9.50 8.77 -0.90
CA ALA A 42 8.99 7.46 -1.29
C ALA A 42 7.51 7.30 -0.94
N ILE A 43 6.81 6.51 -1.74
CA ILE A 43 5.45 6.04 -1.47
C ILE A 43 5.51 4.60 -0.92
N ALA A 44 4.68 4.30 0.09
CA ALA A 44 4.47 2.94 0.59
C ALA A 44 2.95 2.66 0.70
N THR A 45 2.41 1.87 -0.22
CA THR A 45 0.95 1.68 -0.35
C THR A 45 0.54 0.23 -0.57
N GLY A 46 -0.69 -0.11 -0.16
CA GLY A 46 -1.34 -1.37 -0.54
C GLY A 46 -1.78 -1.40 -2.01
N ARG A 47 -1.93 -0.24 -2.63
CA ARG A 47 -2.38 -0.15 -4.02
C ARG A 47 -1.34 -0.71 -4.99
N PRO A 48 -1.77 -1.43 -6.05
CA PRO A 48 -0.91 -1.67 -7.21
C PRO A 48 -0.73 -0.35 -8.00
N PRO A 49 0.35 -0.21 -8.78
CA PRO A 49 0.62 1.01 -9.55
C PRO A 49 -0.55 1.45 -10.45
N VAL A 50 -1.28 0.49 -11.04
CA VAL A 50 -2.45 0.78 -11.88
C VAL A 50 -3.57 1.50 -11.12
N ALA A 51 -3.77 1.18 -9.84
CA ALA A 51 -4.84 1.70 -8.99
C ALA A 51 -4.44 2.95 -8.16
N ILE A 52 -3.25 3.49 -8.36
CA ILE A 52 -2.85 4.77 -7.76
C ILE A 52 -3.72 5.89 -8.36
N PRO A 53 -4.36 6.77 -7.54
CA PRO A 53 -5.20 7.86 -8.02
C PRO A 53 -4.45 8.80 -8.97
N SER A 54 -5.14 9.35 -9.96
CA SER A 54 -4.53 10.19 -11.00
C SER A 54 -3.81 11.42 -10.43
N LYS A 55 -4.36 12.05 -9.39
CA LYS A 55 -3.73 13.19 -8.69
C LYS A 55 -2.43 12.80 -8.01
N VAL A 56 -2.38 11.59 -7.43
CA VAL A 56 -1.16 11.05 -6.81
C VAL A 56 -0.14 10.65 -7.87
N LYS A 57 -0.56 10.06 -9.01
CA LYS A 57 0.33 9.83 -10.17
C LYS A 57 0.95 11.12 -10.69
N THR A 58 0.17 12.19 -10.73
CA THR A 58 0.66 13.53 -11.09
C THR A 58 1.67 14.03 -10.07
N LEU A 59 1.40 13.93 -8.77
CA LEU A 59 2.35 14.28 -7.71
C LEU A 59 3.67 13.48 -7.86
N ILE A 60 3.60 12.16 -8.04
CA ILE A 60 4.77 11.28 -8.20
C ILE A 60 5.65 11.77 -9.34
N ARG A 61 5.05 12.03 -10.52
CA ARG A 61 5.77 12.52 -11.70
C ARG A 61 6.37 13.91 -11.50
N ASP A 62 5.55 14.87 -11.03
CA ASP A 62 5.91 16.28 -11.01
C ASP A 62 6.89 16.61 -9.87
N SER A 63 6.76 15.95 -8.72
CA SER A 63 7.71 16.08 -7.60
C SER A 63 8.95 15.17 -7.76
N GLY A 64 8.92 14.21 -8.69
CA GLY A 64 10.02 13.26 -8.90
C GLY A 64 10.23 12.36 -7.68
N ILE A 65 9.14 11.72 -7.19
CA ILE A 65 9.22 10.75 -6.09
C ILE A 65 10.20 9.63 -6.47
N ASP A 66 11.17 9.35 -5.61
CA ASP A 66 12.30 8.49 -5.91
C ASP A 66 11.94 7.00 -5.89
N MET A 67 11.06 6.60 -4.97
CA MET A 67 10.75 5.17 -4.74
C MET A 67 9.24 4.93 -4.58
N LEU A 68 8.78 3.80 -5.13
CA LEU A 68 7.43 3.31 -4.92
C LEU A 68 7.48 1.89 -4.36
N VAL A 69 7.02 1.70 -3.14
CA VAL A 69 6.76 0.41 -2.49
C VAL A 69 5.26 0.15 -2.58
N THR A 70 4.84 -0.72 -3.49
CA THR A 70 3.43 -0.95 -3.83
C THR A 70 3.00 -2.38 -3.52
N ILE A 71 1.70 -2.65 -3.60
CA ILE A 71 1.11 -3.98 -3.32
C ILE A 71 1.57 -4.49 -1.95
N ASN A 72 1.45 -3.66 -0.91
CA ASN A 72 1.89 -4.01 0.45
C ASN A 72 3.33 -4.54 0.51
N GLY A 73 4.25 -3.92 -0.26
CA GLY A 73 5.67 -4.29 -0.27
C GLY A 73 6.05 -5.44 -1.22
N GLN A 74 5.11 -5.94 -2.02
CA GLN A 74 5.40 -7.04 -2.95
C GLN A 74 6.09 -6.57 -4.23
N TYR A 75 5.95 -5.28 -4.57
CA TYR A 75 6.56 -4.71 -5.77
C TYR A 75 7.14 -3.33 -5.48
N THR A 76 8.43 -3.16 -5.72
CA THR A 76 9.15 -1.91 -5.42
C THR A 76 9.93 -1.44 -6.65
N THR A 77 9.80 -0.16 -6.96
CA THR A 77 10.60 0.52 -7.98
C THR A 77 11.40 1.67 -7.37
N PHE A 78 12.58 1.95 -7.94
CA PHE A 78 13.42 3.08 -7.60
C PHE A 78 13.80 3.80 -8.90
N HIS A 79 13.50 5.09 -8.99
CA HIS A 79 13.63 5.89 -10.22
C HIS A 79 13.01 5.22 -11.47
N GLY A 80 11.87 4.54 -11.27
CA GLY A 80 11.14 3.85 -12.34
C GLY A 80 11.62 2.43 -12.67
N GLU A 81 12.82 2.04 -12.21
CA GLU A 81 13.35 0.69 -12.41
C GLU A 81 12.92 -0.26 -11.29
N VAL A 82 12.67 -1.53 -11.63
CA VAL A 82 12.28 -2.55 -10.64
C VAL A 82 13.46 -2.84 -9.73
N LEU A 83 13.32 -2.47 -8.47
CA LEU A 83 14.31 -2.76 -7.43
C LEU A 83 14.12 -4.15 -6.83
N GLN A 84 12.87 -4.56 -6.60
CA GLN A 84 12.49 -5.87 -6.09
C GLN A 84 11.04 -6.23 -6.40
N ALA A 85 10.78 -7.54 -6.53
CA ALA A 85 9.45 -8.08 -6.78
C ALA A 85 9.32 -9.46 -6.14
N TYR A 86 8.19 -9.72 -5.47
CA TYR A 86 7.92 -10.95 -4.76
C TYR A 86 6.60 -11.56 -5.25
N PRO A 87 6.60 -12.21 -6.43
CA PRO A 87 5.39 -12.86 -6.93
C PRO A 87 5.01 -14.07 -6.05
N MET A 88 3.73 -14.36 -6.03
CA MET A 88 3.19 -15.61 -5.48
C MET A 88 3.62 -16.79 -6.37
N ILE A 89 3.78 -17.96 -5.78
CA ILE A 89 4.09 -19.17 -6.53
C ILE A 89 2.81 -19.63 -7.26
N GLU A 90 2.90 -19.94 -8.56
CA GLU A 90 1.76 -20.35 -9.39
C GLU A 90 0.93 -21.46 -8.75
N ALA A 91 1.58 -22.51 -8.25
CA ALA A 91 0.90 -23.63 -7.59
C ALA A 91 0.15 -23.23 -6.29
N GLU A 92 0.61 -22.18 -5.58
CA GLU A 92 -0.11 -21.64 -4.43
C GLU A 92 -1.36 -20.88 -4.87
N VAL A 93 -1.24 -20.06 -5.92
CA VAL A 93 -2.37 -19.33 -6.51
C VAL A 93 -3.41 -20.33 -7.01
N GLU A 94 -3.00 -21.37 -7.73
CA GLU A 94 -3.91 -22.42 -8.24
C GLU A 94 -4.69 -23.11 -7.11
N ARG A 95 -4.02 -23.47 -6.01
CA ARG A 95 -4.71 -24.08 -4.85
C ARG A 95 -5.73 -23.15 -4.24
N MET A 96 -5.42 -21.85 -4.15
CA MET A 96 -6.36 -20.86 -3.62
C MET A 96 -7.53 -20.62 -4.58
N CYS A 97 -7.29 -20.55 -5.89
CA CYS A 97 -8.36 -20.48 -6.91
C CYS A 97 -9.31 -21.66 -6.80
N THR A 98 -8.78 -22.88 -6.75
CA THR A 98 -9.57 -24.12 -6.58
C THR A 98 -10.41 -24.08 -5.30
N PHE A 99 -9.83 -23.61 -4.21
CA PHE A 99 -10.55 -23.46 -2.95
C PHE A 99 -11.67 -22.42 -3.05
N PHE A 100 -11.41 -21.22 -3.55
CA PHE A 100 -12.42 -20.17 -3.69
C PHE A 100 -13.54 -20.57 -4.64
N ASP A 101 -13.23 -21.24 -5.76
CA ASP A 101 -14.23 -21.78 -6.67
C ASP A 101 -15.16 -22.80 -5.97
N SER A 102 -14.61 -23.66 -5.09
CA SER A 102 -15.40 -24.60 -4.30
C SER A 102 -16.33 -23.95 -3.27
N GLN A 103 -16.01 -22.72 -2.87
CA GLN A 103 -16.81 -21.90 -1.94
C GLN A 103 -17.71 -20.89 -2.65
N TYR A 104 -17.75 -20.89 -3.98
CA TYR A 104 -18.48 -19.90 -4.79
C TYR A 104 -18.08 -18.45 -4.46
N ILE A 105 -16.80 -18.20 -4.20
CA ILE A 105 -16.23 -16.90 -3.89
C ILE A 105 -15.43 -16.43 -5.10
N ASP A 106 -15.78 -15.25 -5.61
CA ASP A 106 -15.03 -14.57 -6.66
C ASP A 106 -13.72 -13.98 -6.09
N TYR A 107 -12.72 -13.90 -6.96
CA TYR A 107 -11.40 -13.34 -6.63
C TYR A 107 -10.84 -12.54 -7.82
N ALA A 108 -9.74 -11.82 -7.59
CA ALA A 108 -8.99 -11.19 -8.65
C ALA A 108 -7.49 -11.33 -8.40
N PHE A 109 -6.73 -11.30 -9.47
CA PHE A 109 -5.28 -11.32 -9.48
C PHE A 109 -4.74 -9.90 -9.58
N VAL A 110 -3.80 -9.55 -8.73
CA VAL A 110 -3.14 -8.24 -8.73
C VAL A 110 -1.74 -8.39 -9.30
N ASN A 111 -1.51 -7.70 -10.40
CA ASN A 111 -0.22 -7.50 -11.01
C ASN A 111 0.21 -6.03 -10.86
N ASN A 112 1.45 -5.67 -11.20
CA ASN A 112 1.91 -4.28 -11.17
C ASN A 112 1.21 -3.39 -12.22
N GLY A 113 0.76 -3.95 -13.33
CA GLY A 113 0.10 -3.24 -14.45
C GLY A 113 -1.41 -3.32 -14.47
N GLU A 114 -2.01 -4.33 -13.84
CA GLU A 114 -3.45 -4.58 -13.96
C GLU A 114 -4.04 -5.37 -12.78
N ILE A 115 -5.37 -5.36 -12.69
CA ILE A 115 -6.15 -6.23 -11.81
C ILE A 115 -7.12 -7.01 -12.71
N VAL A 116 -7.06 -8.33 -12.68
CA VAL A 116 -7.85 -9.21 -13.53
C VAL A 116 -8.73 -10.11 -12.67
N ALA A 117 -10.04 -10.06 -12.86
CA ALA A 117 -11.00 -10.77 -12.02
C ALA A 117 -11.28 -12.20 -12.50
N SER A 118 -11.67 -13.09 -11.60
CA SER A 118 -12.15 -14.44 -11.93
C SER A 118 -13.53 -14.43 -12.59
N ALA A 119 -14.35 -13.42 -12.26
CA ALA A 119 -15.69 -13.25 -12.78
C ALA A 119 -16.12 -11.77 -12.69
N ALA A 120 -17.24 -11.42 -13.36
CA ALA A 120 -17.85 -10.09 -13.28
C ALA A 120 -19.10 -10.09 -12.37
N GLY A 121 -19.00 -10.74 -11.20
CA GLY A 121 -20.06 -10.77 -10.19
C GLY A 121 -20.38 -9.37 -9.64
N GLU A 122 -21.53 -9.23 -8.99
CA GLU A 122 -21.98 -7.94 -8.43
C GLU A 122 -21.01 -7.38 -7.40
N ARG A 123 -20.55 -8.20 -6.46
CA ARG A 123 -19.56 -7.82 -5.44
C ARG A 123 -18.21 -7.39 -6.04
N VAL A 124 -17.79 -8.08 -7.12
CA VAL A 124 -16.56 -7.72 -7.85
C VAL A 124 -16.69 -6.34 -8.45
N LYS A 125 -17.80 -6.07 -9.16
CA LYS A 125 -18.09 -4.77 -9.78
C LYS A 125 -18.18 -3.66 -8.74
N GLU A 126 -18.91 -3.89 -7.66
CA GLU A 126 -19.04 -2.94 -6.56
C GLU A 126 -17.68 -2.57 -5.98
N ALA A 127 -16.91 -3.55 -5.50
CA ALA A 127 -15.63 -3.30 -4.86
C ALA A 127 -14.60 -2.69 -5.82
N LEU A 128 -14.47 -3.21 -7.04
CA LEU A 128 -13.49 -2.72 -8.01
C LEU A 128 -13.85 -1.34 -8.58
N SER A 129 -15.12 -0.95 -8.64
CA SER A 129 -15.53 0.37 -9.12
C SER A 129 -14.92 1.55 -8.34
N HIS A 130 -14.53 1.32 -7.09
CA HIS A 130 -13.86 2.31 -6.25
C HIS A 130 -12.36 2.48 -6.54
N ILE A 131 -11.76 1.55 -7.29
CA ILE A 131 -10.31 1.54 -7.54
C ILE A 131 -9.94 1.51 -9.02
N LEU A 132 -10.83 1.02 -9.89
CA LEU A 132 -10.60 0.94 -11.34
C LEU A 132 -11.85 1.36 -12.13
N PRO A 133 -11.67 2.04 -13.27
CA PRO A 133 -12.80 2.37 -14.17
C PRO A 133 -13.34 1.14 -14.93
N ALA A 134 -12.51 0.12 -15.15
CA ALA A 134 -12.85 -1.13 -15.82
C ALA A 134 -11.82 -2.21 -15.42
N PHE A 135 -12.21 -3.47 -15.56
CA PHE A 135 -11.33 -4.62 -15.34
C PHE A 135 -11.62 -5.73 -16.34
N GLU A 136 -10.63 -6.58 -16.57
CA GLU A 136 -10.76 -7.78 -17.40
C GLU A 136 -11.15 -9.01 -16.56
N VAL A 137 -11.68 -10.04 -17.23
CA VAL A 137 -12.04 -11.32 -16.61
C VAL A 137 -11.23 -12.43 -17.26
N ASP A 138 -10.38 -13.09 -16.50
CA ASP A 138 -9.60 -14.24 -16.93
C ASP A 138 -9.20 -15.12 -15.73
N LYS A 139 -9.83 -16.28 -15.56
CA LYS A 139 -9.51 -17.21 -14.46
C LYS A 139 -8.12 -17.85 -14.57
N GLU A 140 -7.56 -17.88 -15.77
CA GLU A 140 -6.24 -18.48 -16.05
C GLU A 140 -5.12 -17.43 -16.12
N TYR A 141 -5.41 -16.19 -15.70
CA TYR A 141 -4.45 -15.09 -15.74
C TYR A 141 -3.12 -15.43 -15.03
N PHE A 142 -3.19 -16.08 -13.88
CA PHE A 142 -2.02 -16.46 -13.07
C PHE A 142 -1.04 -17.40 -13.76
N ARG A 143 -1.47 -18.11 -14.82
CA ARG A 143 -0.61 -18.96 -15.66
C ARG A 143 0.16 -18.18 -16.72
N LYS A 144 -0.27 -16.93 -16.98
CA LYS A 144 0.25 -16.07 -18.05
C LYS A 144 1.11 -14.95 -17.51
N GLN A 145 0.83 -14.50 -16.29
CA GLN A 145 1.44 -13.33 -15.68
C GLN A 145 1.74 -13.56 -14.20
N SER A 146 2.73 -12.83 -13.69
CA SER A 146 3.05 -12.84 -12.26
C SER A 146 1.90 -12.24 -11.44
N VAL A 147 1.53 -12.90 -10.35
CA VAL A 147 0.55 -12.43 -9.36
C VAL A 147 1.29 -12.06 -8.08
N TYR A 148 1.08 -10.85 -7.58
CA TYR A 148 1.74 -10.38 -6.35
C TYR A 148 0.82 -10.45 -5.13
N GLN A 149 -0.49 -10.37 -5.35
CA GLN A 149 -1.53 -10.39 -4.35
C GLN A 149 -2.83 -10.86 -5.01
N MET A 150 -3.74 -11.44 -4.24
CA MET A 150 -5.11 -11.67 -4.72
C MET A 150 -6.07 -10.75 -3.97
N LEU A 151 -7.16 -10.35 -4.62
CA LEU A 151 -8.34 -9.79 -3.97
C LEU A 151 -9.35 -10.93 -3.84
N VAL A 152 -10.03 -11.00 -2.68
CA VAL A 152 -11.06 -12.01 -2.42
C VAL A 152 -12.35 -11.28 -2.10
N PHE A 153 -13.41 -11.58 -2.84
CA PHE A 153 -14.69 -10.87 -2.73
C PHE A 153 -15.64 -11.62 -1.78
N ALA A 154 -15.45 -11.37 -0.50
CA ALA A 154 -16.18 -12.02 0.59
C ALA A 154 -16.60 -10.98 1.65
N ASP A 155 -17.81 -11.12 2.20
CA ASP A 155 -18.24 -10.38 3.37
C ASP A 155 -17.60 -10.92 4.66
N LYS A 156 -17.89 -10.29 5.81
CA LYS A 156 -17.31 -10.69 7.10
C LYS A 156 -17.67 -12.12 7.54
N ALA A 157 -18.86 -12.59 7.20
CA ALA A 157 -19.29 -13.94 7.56
C ALA A 157 -18.50 -14.98 6.74
N GLN A 158 -18.42 -14.79 5.44
CA GLN A 158 -17.63 -15.64 4.55
C GLN A 158 -16.12 -15.58 4.89
N GLU A 159 -15.59 -14.41 5.26
CA GLU A 159 -14.19 -14.30 5.70
C GLU A 159 -13.90 -15.23 6.88
N GLN A 160 -14.80 -15.29 7.88
CA GLN A 160 -14.63 -16.22 9.01
C GLN A 160 -14.56 -17.69 8.61
N GLU A 161 -15.28 -18.07 7.56
CA GLU A 161 -15.27 -19.45 7.04
C GLU A 161 -13.98 -19.78 6.29
N ILE A 162 -13.41 -18.83 5.56
CA ILE A 162 -12.25 -19.05 4.69
C ILE A 162 -10.90 -18.69 5.34
N ILE A 163 -10.90 -17.89 6.42
CA ILE A 163 -9.65 -17.35 7.01
C ILE A 163 -8.70 -18.45 7.47
N GLY A 164 -9.23 -19.54 8.02
CA GLY A 164 -8.43 -20.70 8.44
C GLY A 164 -7.67 -21.35 7.27
N LYS A 165 -8.30 -21.46 6.10
CA LYS A 165 -7.66 -21.97 4.89
C LYS A 165 -6.60 -21.02 4.37
N ILE A 166 -6.91 -19.71 4.28
CA ILE A 166 -5.95 -18.69 3.87
C ILE A 166 -4.70 -18.77 4.74
N GLN A 167 -4.86 -18.83 6.06
CA GLN A 167 -3.75 -18.88 7.01
C GLN A 167 -2.94 -20.19 6.92
N SER A 168 -3.59 -21.33 6.71
CA SER A 168 -2.92 -22.63 6.59
C SER A 168 -2.06 -22.74 5.33
N GLU A 169 -2.39 -21.99 4.27
CA GLU A 169 -1.60 -21.92 3.03
C GLU A 169 -0.47 -20.86 3.10
N GLY A 170 -0.23 -20.23 4.26
CA GLY A 170 0.85 -19.27 4.44
C GLY A 170 0.50 -17.84 4.04
N PHE A 171 -0.79 -17.52 3.93
CA PHE A 171 -1.27 -16.18 3.61
C PHE A 171 -1.89 -15.49 4.82
N LYS A 172 -2.14 -14.19 4.69
CA LYS A 172 -2.98 -13.38 5.58
C LYS A 172 -3.99 -12.59 4.75
N SER A 173 -5.07 -12.16 5.39
CA SER A 173 -6.07 -11.29 4.79
C SER A 173 -6.06 -9.91 5.45
N VAL A 174 -6.32 -8.87 4.66
CA VAL A 174 -6.51 -7.48 5.11
C VAL A 174 -7.76 -6.94 4.44
N ARG A 175 -8.79 -6.64 5.24
CA ARG A 175 -10.05 -6.09 4.71
C ARG A 175 -9.90 -4.61 4.39
N TRP A 176 -10.36 -4.22 3.20
CA TRP A 176 -10.35 -2.83 2.72
C TRP A 176 -11.71 -2.35 2.20
N HIS A 177 -12.68 -3.27 2.04
CA HIS A 177 -14.05 -2.98 1.63
C HIS A 177 -15.02 -3.93 2.34
N GLU A 178 -16.31 -3.59 2.43
CA GLU A 178 -17.33 -4.46 3.08
C GLU A 178 -17.40 -5.84 2.42
N SER A 179 -17.21 -5.89 1.10
CA SER A 179 -17.28 -7.09 0.26
C SER A 179 -15.93 -7.57 -0.25
N ALA A 180 -14.79 -7.01 0.19
CA ALA A 180 -13.48 -7.39 -0.34
C ALA A 180 -12.35 -7.31 0.69
N LEU A 181 -11.38 -8.19 0.52
CA LEU A 181 -10.14 -8.25 1.29
C LEU A 181 -8.95 -8.55 0.36
N ASP A 182 -7.79 -8.06 0.74
CA ASP A 182 -6.51 -8.47 0.18
C ASP A 182 -6.12 -9.83 0.76
N MET A 183 -5.63 -10.73 -0.08
CA MET A 183 -4.91 -11.93 0.34
C MET A 183 -3.47 -11.82 -0.14
N LEU A 184 -2.53 -11.79 0.79
CA LEU A 184 -1.10 -11.65 0.53
C LEU A 184 -0.30 -12.62 1.39
N ARG A 185 0.98 -12.82 1.05
CA ARG A 185 1.86 -13.67 1.86
C ARG A 185 1.91 -13.16 3.30
N ARG A 186 1.97 -14.08 4.27
CA ARG A 186 1.99 -13.76 5.70
C ARG A 186 3.10 -12.77 6.07
N GLU A 187 4.28 -12.97 5.52
CA GLU A 187 5.45 -12.11 5.71
C GLU A 187 5.42 -10.81 4.86
N GLY A 188 4.48 -10.70 3.92
CA GLY A 188 4.34 -9.52 3.08
C GLY A 188 3.81 -8.33 3.87
N SER A 189 4.54 -7.19 3.85
CA SER A 189 4.12 -5.94 4.47
C SER A 189 4.86 -4.75 3.85
N LYS A 190 4.31 -3.55 4.03
CA LYS A 190 5.02 -2.31 3.68
C LYS A 190 6.39 -2.25 4.36
N ALA A 191 6.47 -2.61 5.64
CA ALA A 191 7.71 -2.62 6.42
C ALA A 191 8.78 -3.52 5.80
N ARG A 192 8.41 -4.74 5.40
CA ARG A 192 9.34 -5.66 4.72
C ARG A 192 9.83 -5.08 3.39
N GLY A 193 8.91 -4.54 2.58
CA GLY A 193 9.27 -3.92 1.31
C GLY A 193 10.24 -2.76 1.49
N ILE A 194 9.99 -1.90 2.49
CA ILE A 194 10.86 -0.78 2.85
C ILE A 194 12.23 -1.29 3.31
N ALA A 195 12.28 -2.22 4.27
CA ALA A 195 13.54 -2.72 4.83
C ALA A 195 14.48 -3.26 3.74
N HIS A 196 13.95 -4.10 2.84
CA HIS A 196 14.74 -4.63 1.74
C HIS A 196 15.16 -3.56 0.71
N ALA A 197 14.29 -2.56 0.48
CA ALA A 197 14.59 -1.50 -0.47
C ALA A 197 15.70 -0.57 0.05
N VAL A 198 15.62 -0.13 1.32
CA VAL A 198 16.61 0.78 1.89
C VAL A 198 17.94 0.08 2.13
N GLU A 199 17.94 -1.23 2.48
CA GLU A 199 19.16 -2.05 2.58
C GLU A 199 19.94 -2.02 1.24
N LYS A 200 19.26 -2.17 0.10
CA LYS A 200 19.90 -2.09 -1.24
C LYS A 200 20.49 -0.72 -1.53
N LEU A 201 19.99 0.34 -0.89
CA LEU A 201 20.53 1.70 -1.01
C LEU A 201 21.61 2.01 0.04
N GLY A 202 21.94 1.06 0.93
CA GLY A 202 22.87 1.28 2.04
C GLY A 202 22.33 2.25 3.09
N ILE A 203 21.00 2.35 3.24
CA ILE A 203 20.31 3.16 4.24
C ILE A 203 19.84 2.24 5.36
N GLY A 204 20.21 2.55 6.62
CA GLY A 204 19.69 1.85 7.79
C GLY A 204 18.26 2.26 8.13
N MET A 205 17.47 1.36 8.71
CA MET A 205 16.09 1.64 9.13
C MET A 205 15.99 2.81 10.12
N GLU A 206 17.04 3.06 10.90
CA GLU A 206 17.17 4.19 11.83
C GLU A 206 17.18 5.56 11.13
N ASP A 207 17.55 5.61 9.84
CA ASP A 207 17.57 6.81 9.00
C ASP A 207 16.29 6.96 8.16
N VAL A 208 15.29 6.10 8.40
CA VAL A 208 14.00 6.10 7.69
C VAL A 208 12.94 6.77 8.53
N MET A 209 12.17 7.67 7.93
CA MET A 209 10.89 8.17 8.48
C MET A 209 9.73 7.63 7.65
N ALA A 210 8.56 7.43 8.28
CA ALA A 210 7.36 7.01 7.56
C ALA A 210 6.11 7.67 8.12
N PHE A 211 5.17 8.00 7.22
CA PHE A 211 3.83 8.52 7.52
C PHE A 211 2.79 7.49 7.12
N GLY A 212 1.79 7.27 7.97
CA GLY A 212 0.69 6.35 7.72
C GLY A 212 -0.49 6.59 8.65
N ASP A 213 -1.62 5.93 8.40
CA ASP A 213 -2.86 6.11 9.17
C ASP A 213 -3.57 4.80 9.51
N GLY A 214 -3.35 3.73 8.75
CA GLY A 214 -4.16 2.52 8.78
C GLY A 214 -3.51 1.29 9.44
N PHE A 215 -4.27 0.20 9.46
CA PHE A 215 -3.82 -1.09 10.01
C PHE A 215 -2.62 -1.68 9.27
N ASN A 216 -2.52 -1.48 7.95
CA ASN A 216 -1.41 -1.95 7.14
C ASN A 216 -0.12 -1.12 7.30
N ASP A 217 -0.18 -0.01 8.07
CA ASP A 217 0.96 0.84 8.41
C ASP A 217 1.60 0.50 9.75
N LEU A 218 0.96 -0.27 10.61
CA LEU A 218 1.42 -0.56 11.97
C LEU A 218 2.86 -1.05 12.02
N GLU A 219 3.17 -2.04 11.19
CA GLU A 219 4.52 -2.63 11.13
C GLU A 219 5.52 -1.62 10.57
N MET A 220 5.14 -0.82 9.57
CA MET A 220 5.96 0.25 9.02
C MET A 220 6.26 1.32 10.08
N LEU A 221 5.24 1.87 10.74
CA LEU A 221 5.37 2.95 11.72
C LEU A 221 6.22 2.54 12.93
N SER A 222 6.14 1.26 13.34
CA SER A 222 6.89 0.75 14.49
C SER A 222 8.33 0.34 14.15
N SER A 223 8.64 -0.02 12.90
CA SER A 223 9.95 -0.56 12.51
C SER A 223 10.92 0.48 11.97
N VAL A 224 10.45 1.62 11.47
CA VAL A 224 11.31 2.70 10.98
C VAL A 224 11.93 3.51 12.12
N GLY A 225 13.01 4.25 11.83
CA GLY A 225 13.66 5.16 12.77
C GLY A 225 12.70 6.18 13.37
N PHE A 226 11.75 6.70 12.60
CA PHE A 226 10.74 7.64 13.09
C PHE A 226 9.38 7.47 12.37
N GLY A 227 8.45 6.78 13.02
CA GLY A 227 7.06 6.62 12.54
C GLY A 227 6.21 7.83 12.93
N VAL A 228 5.39 8.32 12.01
CA VAL A 228 4.44 9.41 12.17
C VAL A 228 3.04 8.91 11.80
N ALA A 229 2.11 8.90 12.72
CA ALA A 229 0.71 8.58 12.44
C ALA A 229 -0.07 9.85 12.14
N MET A 230 -1.01 9.76 11.19
CA MET A 230 -1.92 10.87 10.89
C MET A 230 -2.97 11.03 11.99
N GLY A 231 -3.40 12.28 12.26
CA GLY A 231 -4.41 12.58 13.27
C GLY A 231 -5.78 11.98 13.00
N ASN A 232 -6.12 11.76 11.74
CA ASN A 232 -7.32 11.04 11.29
C ASN A 232 -7.16 9.52 11.30
N GLY A 233 -5.95 8.99 11.60
CA GLY A 233 -5.65 7.56 11.52
C GLY A 233 -6.26 6.76 12.68
N GLU A 234 -6.15 5.45 12.56
CA GLU A 234 -6.58 4.47 13.55
C GLU A 234 -5.81 4.64 14.87
N GLU A 235 -6.48 4.43 16.01
CA GLU A 235 -5.85 4.56 17.33
C GLU A 235 -4.64 3.62 17.49
N VAL A 236 -4.68 2.44 16.88
CA VAL A 236 -3.56 1.49 16.89
C VAL A 236 -2.38 2.00 16.07
N ALA A 237 -2.60 2.74 14.98
CA ALA A 237 -1.54 3.38 14.21
C ALA A 237 -0.89 4.52 15.01
N LYS A 238 -1.70 5.34 15.70
CA LYS A 238 -1.21 6.39 16.61
C LYS A 238 -0.39 5.82 17.75
N ALA A 239 -0.82 4.69 18.32
CA ALA A 239 -0.08 4.02 19.39
C ALA A 239 1.27 3.42 18.94
N ALA A 240 1.39 3.05 17.65
CA ALA A 240 2.62 2.50 17.07
C ALA A 240 3.64 3.57 16.65
N ALA A 241 3.21 4.83 16.50
CA ALA A 241 4.04 5.92 16.02
C ALA A 241 4.76 6.68 17.14
N LYS A 242 5.84 7.38 16.77
CA LYS A 242 6.59 8.26 17.67
C LYS A 242 6.03 9.69 17.71
N PHE A 243 5.23 10.06 16.72
CA PHE A 243 4.60 11.39 16.60
C PHE A 243 3.23 11.26 15.95
N ILE A 244 2.30 12.11 16.35
CA ILE A 244 0.96 12.20 15.75
C ILE A 244 0.87 13.52 15.01
N ALA A 245 0.80 13.45 13.68
CA ALA A 245 0.60 14.60 12.81
C ALA A 245 -0.84 15.15 12.92
N PRO A 246 -1.11 16.39 12.53
CA PRO A 246 -2.48 16.82 12.26
C PRO A 246 -3.17 15.93 11.21
N SER A 247 -4.49 16.07 11.08
CA SER A 247 -5.27 15.32 10.08
C SER A 247 -4.82 15.61 8.64
N VAL A 248 -5.03 14.65 7.74
CA VAL A 248 -4.87 14.85 6.28
C VAL A 248 -5.64 16.06 5.78
N ASP A 249 -6.78 16.39 6.40
CA ASP A 249 -7.61 17.56 6.05
C ASP A 249 -7.05 18.90 6.61
N GLU A 250 -6.00 18.85 7.42
CA GLU A 250 -5.36 20.00 8.08
C GLU A 250 -3.90 20.21 7.65
N ASP A 251 -3.54 19.81 6.42
CA ASP A 251 -2.17 19.84 5.91
C ASP A 251 -1.18 19.01 6.76
N GLY A 252 -1.66 17.87 7.29
CA GLY A 252 -1.00 17.13 8.35
C GLY A 252 0.45 16.76 8.06
N VAL A 253 0.75 16.26 6.85
CA VAL A 253 2.12 15.90 6.46
C VAL A 253 3.03 17.12 6.46
N TYR A 254 2.61 18.21 5.80
CA TYR A 254 3.41 19.44 5.73
C TYR A 254 3.68 20.01 7.13
N ARG A 255 2.61 20.17 7.92
CA ARG A 255 2.71 20.72 9.28
C ARG A 255 3.58 19.89 10.20
N ALA A 256 3.47 18.55 10.12
CA ALA A 256 4.33 17.65 10.90
C ALA A 256 5.81 17.79 10.51
N LEU A 257 6.12 17.89 9.22
CA LEU A 257 7.49 18.07 8.76
C LEU A 257 8.08 19.41 9.23
N VAL A 258 7.28 20.49 9.26
CA VAL A 258 7.69 21.80 9.82
C VAL A 258 7.88 21.70 11.32
N GLU A 259 6.93 21.14 12.06
CA GLU A 259 7.00 21.01 13.54
C GLU A 259 8.20 20.18 13.99
N LEU A 260 8.55 19.15 13.22
CA LEU A 260 9.72 18.30 13.48
C LEU A 260 11.04 18.92 12.99
N GLY A 261 11.01 20.10 12.37
CA GLY A 261 12.20 20.80 11.85
C GLY A 261 12.84 20.12 10.64
N ILE A 262 12.08 19.27 9.93
CA ILE A 262 12.54 18.58 8.72
C ILE A 262 12.50 19.51 7.51
N ILE A 263 11.52 20.39 7.44
CA ILE A 263 11.41 21.48 6.44
C ILE A 263 11.11 22.79 7.15
N ASP A 264 11.22 23.92 6.41
CA ASP A 264 10.91 25.28 6.90
C ASP A 264 9.45 25.64 6.66
#